data_902e771f85561d2aa95bb1e332375a1a
#
_entry.id   902e771f85561d2aa95bb1e332375a1a
#
_cell.length_a   1.000
_cell.length_b   1.000
_cell.length_c   1.000
_cell.angle_alpha   90.00
_cell.angle_beta   90.00
_cell.angle_gamma   90.00
#
_symmetry.space_group_name_H-M   'P 1'
#
loop_
_entity.id
_entity.type
_entity.pdbx_description
1 polymer ?
#
loop_
_entity_poly.entity_id
_entity_poly.type
_entity_poly.pdbx_seq_one_letter_code
_entity_poly.pdbx_strand_id
1 'polypeptide(L)'
;LNWESKLSSSQTLSVTAYASYGRGGGTGDLGRIGSYFSSGRFRNADTGQVLWDEIAKSNSGVGGTWSYGGGYSNAPDVATGLYIVNDPDNYVDGRRRNGFIRRASVNSHNWFGGLVNYKNQVNDNLAFQIGADVRYYTGIHYRRLDNLLGADGYRDFDNVNYPGGFIAKKEYSSDLSNL
;
A
#
# COMPACT_ATOMS: atom_id res chain seq x y z
N LEU A 1 -5.63 -25.55 15.19
CA LEU A 1 -5.78 -26.91 15.69
C LEU A 1 -5.25 -26.95 17.12
N ASN A 2 -6.06 -27.43 18.06
CA ASN A 2 -5.66 -27.67 19.46
C ASN A 2 -5.80 -29.16 19.73
N TRP A 3 -4.80 -29.70 20.38
CA TRP A 3 -4.77 -31.09 20.82
C TRP A 3 -4.22 -31.18 22.23
N GLU A 4 -4.84 -32.01 23.06
CA GLU A 4 -4.40 -32.25 24.39
C GLU A 4 -4.45 -33.75 24.69
N SER A 5 -3.44 -34.26 25.39
CA SER A 5 -3.35 -35.64 25.80
C SER A 5 -2.91 -35.72 27.24
N LYS A 6 -3.62 -36.53 28.04
CA LYS A 6 -3.19 -36.95 29.34
C LYS A 6 -2.25 -38.14 29.17
N LEU A 7 -0.96 -37.94 29.42
CA LEU A 7 0.06 -38.97 29.33
C LEU A 7 0.02 -39.91 30.56
N SER A 8 -0.42 -39.34 31.71
CA SER A 8 -0.68 -40.06 32.93
C SER A 8 -1.71 -39.30 33.78
N SER A 9 -1.99 -39.79 35.00
CA SER A 9 -2.83 -39.07 35.98
C SER A 9 -2.24 -37.69 36.37
N SER A 10 -0.92 -37.54 36.28
CA SER A 10 -0.20 -36.32 36.66
C SER A 10 0.40 -35.52 35.51
N GLN A 11 0.33 -36.05 34.31
CA GLN A 11 1.04 -35.46 33.15
C GLN A 11 0.08 -35.13 32.00
N THR A 12 0.19 -33.91 31.49
CA THR A 12 -0.58 -33.44 30.35
C THR A 12 0.34 -32.81 29.32
N LEU A 13 0.14 -33.15 28.05
CA LEU A 13 0.78 -32.54 26.91
C LEU A 13 -0.28 -31.83 26.06
N SER A 14 -0.10 -30.55 25.84
CA SER A 14 -0.97 -29.75 24.97
C SER A 14 -0.17 -29.25 23.78
N VAL A 15 -0.75 -29.32 22.56
CA VAL A 15 -0.16 -28.85 21.33
C VAL A 15 -1.18 -27.97 20.62
N THR A 16 -0.77 -26.79 20.21
CA THR A 16 -1.57 -25.90 19.37
C THR A 16 -0.81 -25.60 18.10
N ALA A 17 -1.41 -25.87 16.96
CA ALA A 17 -0.90 -25.42 15.66
C ALA A 17 -1.85 -24.38 15.07
N TYR A 18 -1.27 -23.34 14.48
CA TYR A 18 -2.04 -22.26 13.85
C TYR A 18 -1.42 -21.79 12.54
N ALA A 19 -2.26 -21.28 11.66
CA ALA A 19 -1.87 -20.62 10.43
C ALA A 19 -2.74 -19.37 10.21
N SER A 20 -2.14 -18.30 9.73
CA SER A 20 -2.82 -17.07 9.40
C SER A 20 -2.30 -16.53 8.07
N TYR A 21 -3.21 -16.12 7.20
CA TYR A 21 -2.92 -15.49 5.92
C TYR A 21 -3.63 -14.14 5.89
N GLY A 22 -2.87 -13.07 6.11
CA GLY A 22 -3.38 -11.72 5.95
C GLY A 22 -3.12 -11.22 4.53
N ARG A 23 -4.14 -10.63 3.94
CA ARG A 23 -4.04 -9.92 2.67
C ARG A 23 -4.76 -8.59 2.82
N GLY A 24 -4.06 -7.50 2.55
CA GLY A 24 -4.65 -6.20 2.69
C GLY A 24 -3.79 -5.11 2.09
N GLY A 25 -4.35 -3.91 2.05
CA GLY A 25 -3.64 -2.74 1.59
C GLY A 25 -4.48 -1.50 1.79
N GLY A 26 -3.81 -0.36 1.85
CA GLY A 26 -4.44 0.95 1.90
C GLY A 26 -4.15 1.73 0.61
N THR A 27 -5.17 2.35 0.03
CA THR A 27 -4.99 3.25 -1.09
C THR A 27 -4.60 4.64 -0.62
N GLY A 28 -3.82 5.34 -1.43
CA GLY A 28 -3.39 6.71 -1.17
C GLY A 28 -3.06 7.42 -2.46
N ASP A 29 -2.79 8.70 -2.36
CA ASP A 29 -2.43 9.53 -3.49
C ASP A 29 -0.92 9.55 -3.69
N LEU A 30 -0.48 9.67 -4.94
CA LEU A 30 0.87 10.06 -5.34
C LEU A 30 0.80 11.20 -6.34
N GLY A 31 1.81 12.05 -6.31
CA GLY A 31 1.85 13.25 -7.15
C GLY A 31 1.27 14.48 -6.47
N ARG A 32 0.97 15.48 -7.26
CA ARG A 32 0.38 16.74 -6.81
C ARG A 32 -0.28 17.51 -7.94
N ILE A 33 -1.23 18.35 -7.58
CA ILE A 33 -1.80 19.35 -8.48
C ILE A 33 -1.52 20.72 -7.86
N GLY A 34 -0.74 21.54 -8.53
CA GLY A 34 -0.25 22.81 -8.00
C GLY A 34 0.54 22.59 -6.69
N SER A 35 0.11 23.21 -5.61
CA SER A 35 0.71 23.06 -4.26
C SER A 35 0.07 21.96 -3.41
N TYR A 36 -0.95 21.27 -3.91
CA TYR A 36 -1.71 20.30 -3.14
C TYR A 36 -1.19 18.88 -3.37
N PHE A 37 -1.00 18.14 -2.28
CA PHE A 37 -0.48 16.75 -2.25
C PHE A 37 -1.56 15.70 -1.93
N SER A 38 -2.83 16.09 -1.86
CA SER A 38 -3.91 15.20 -1.50
C SER A 38 -5.17 15.48 -2.30
N SER A 39 -5.75 14.43 -2.85
CA SER A 39 -7.05 14.46 -3.52
C SER A 39 -8.17 14.97 -2.60
N GLY A 40 -7.99 14.84 -1.30
CA GLY A 40 -8.93 15.36 -0.31
C GLY A 40 -9.16 16.88 -0.37
N ARG A 41 -8.31 17.62 -1.07
CA ARG A 41 -8.51 19.06 -1.33
C ARG A 41 -9.44 19.35 -2.51
N PHE A 42 -9.67 18.39 -3.37
CA PHE A 42 -10.50 18.50 -4.57
C PHE A 42 -11.87 17.88 -4.31
N ARG A 43 -12.69 18.56 -3.49
CA ARG A 43 -14.02 18.08 -3.10
C ARG A 43 -15.10 18.97 -3.66
N ASN A 44 -16.23 18.35 -3.96
CA ASN A 44 -17.48 19.08 -4.18
C ASN A 44 -17.90 19.76 -2.87
N ALA A 45 -18.23 21.05 -2.93
CA ALA A 45 -18.55 21.85 -1.75
C ALA A 45 -19.86 21.39 -1.07
N ASP A 46 -20.83 20.90 -1.85
CA ASP A 46 -22.15 20.54 -1.35
C ASP A 46 -22.18 19.09 -0.81
N THR A 47 -21.50 18.18 -1.49
CA THR A 47 -21.54 16.73 -1.16
C THR A 47 -20.34 16.25 -0.36
N GLY A 48 -19.24 17.03 -0.32
CA GLY A 48 -17.98 16.63 0.29
C GLY A 48 -17.23 15.50 -0.44
N GLN A 49 -17.75 15.01 -1.55
CA GLN A 49 -17.14 13.94 -2.33
C GLN A 49 -15.93 14.45 -3.11
N VAL A 50 -14.90 13.60 -3.26
CA VAL A 50 -13.72 13.91 -4.09
C VAL A 50 -14.15 13.96 -5.55
N LEU A 51 -13.72 14.98 -6.25
CA LEU A 51 -14.00 15.24 -7.67
C LEU A 51 -13.03 14.42 -8.56
N TRP A 52 -13.16 13.10 -8.55
CA TRP A 52 -12.27 12.20 -9.28
C TRP A 52 -12.25 12.45 -10.79
N ASP A 53 -13.42 12.78 -11.37
CA ASP A 53 -13.53 13.07 -12.80
C ASP A 53 -12.79 14.36 -13.17
N GLU A 54 -12.82 15.36 -12.30
CA GLU A 54 -12.08 16.61 -12.54
C GLU A 54 -10.57 16.41 -12.40
N ILE A 55 -10.14 15.55 -11.46
CA ILE A 55 -8.74 15.12 -11.34
C ILE A 55 -8.30 14.40 -12.61
N ALA A 56 -9.14 13.49 -13.13
CA ALA A 56 -8.84 12.75 -14.35
C ALA A 56 -8.74 13.67 -15.59
N LYS A 57 -9.64 14.64 -15.72
CA LYS A 57 -9.55 15.67 -16.77
C LYS A 57 -8.25 16.48 -16.64
N SER A 58 -7.88 16.86 -15.42
CA SER A 58 -6.63 17.56 -15.17
C SER A 58 -5.42 16.73 -15.58
N ASN A 59 -5.40 15.46 -15.21
CA ASN A 59 -4.30 14.54 -15.54
C ASN A 59 -4.13 14.31 -17.04
N SER A 60 -5.23 14.27 -17.79
CA SER A 60 -5.25 14.05 -19.25
C SER A 60 -5.10 15.34 -20.07
N GLY A 61 -4.83 16.47 -19.45
CA GLY A 61 -4.61 17.74 -20.16
C GLY A 61 -5.88 18.45 -20.62
N VAL A 62 -7.06 17.91 -20.35
CA VAL A 62 -8.35 18.55 -20.72
C VAL A 62 -8.68 19.73 -19.80
N GLY A 63 -8.11 19.75 -18.59
CA GLY A 63 -8.38 20.76 -17.56
C GLY A 63 -9.49 20.33 -16.62
N GLY A 64 -9.19 20.28 -15.34
CA GLY A 64 -10.15 20.03 -14.26
C GLY A 64 -10.55 21.31 -13.57
N THR A 65 -11.77 21.37 -13.05
CA THR A 65 -12.29 22.51 -12.31
C THR A 65 -12.70 22.12 -10.91
N TRP A 66 -12.43 22.98 -9.92
CA TRP A 66 -12.84 22.81 -8.53
C TRP A 66 -13.07 24.14 -7.83
N SER A 67 -13.73 24.10 -6.72
CA SER A 67 -14.26 25.28 -5.98
C SER A 67 -13.16 26.20 -5.41
N TYR A 68 -11.94 25.72 -5.27
CA TYR A 68 -10.84 26.46 -4.66
C TYR A 68 -9.74 26.76 -5.69
N GLY A 69 -9.86 27.89 -6.40
CA GLY A 69 -8.71 28.52 -7.04
C GLY A 69 -8.34 28.09 -8.45
N GLY A 70 -9.28 27.77 -9.28
CA GLY A 70 -9.07 27.67 -10.73
C GLY A 70 -8.77 26.26 -11.23
N GLY A 71 -8.86 26.12 -12.55
CA GLY A 71 -8.57 24.86 -13.23
C GLY A 71 -7.08 24.62 -13.36
N TYR A 72 -6.67 23.39 -13.24
CA TYR A 72 -5.32 22.93 -13.56
C TYR A 72 -5.40 21.91 -14.69
N SER A 73 -4.40 21.93 -15.54
CA SER A 73 -4.25 20.95 -16.58
C SER A 73 -2.81 20.46 -16.57
N ASN A 74 -2.63 19.15 -16.63
CA ASN A 74 -1.32 18.57 -16.88
C ASN A 74 -0.87 18.97 -18.30
N ALA A 75 0.44 19.01 -18.54
CA ALA A 75 1.01 19.19 -19.85
C ALA A 75 1.63 17.87 -20.33
N PRO A 76 1.64 17.60 -21.64
CA PRO A 76 2.30 16.42 -22.16
C PRO A 76 3.82 16.55 -21.99
N ASP A 77 4.46 15.43 -21.73
CA ASP A 77 5.91 15.28 -21.79
C ASP A 77 6.39 15.62 -23.23
N VAL A 78 7.40 16.48 -23.33
CA VAL A 78 7.85 17.04 -24.63
C VAL A 78 8.41 15.95 -25.54
N ALA A 79 9.06 14.94 -24.98
CA ALA A 79 9.70 13.90 -25.76
C ALA A 79 8.74 12.81 -26.24
N THR A 80 7.72 12.51 -25.44
CA THR A 80 6.82 11.37 -25.69
C THR A 80 5.41 11.79 -26.08
N GLY A 81 5.01 13.03 -25.80
CA GLY A 81 3.63 13.50 -25.96
C GLY A 81 2.63 12.93 -24.95
N LEU A 82 3.11 12.16 -23.96
CA LEU A 82 2.29 11.50 -22.96
C LEU A 82 2.05 12.40 -21.75
N TYR A 83 0.89 12.26 -21.13
CA TYR A 83 0.55 12.94 -19.88
C TYR A 83 1.06 12.14 -18.68
N ILE A 84 2.28 12.46 -18.24
CA ILE A 84 2.98 11.76 -17.18
C ILE A 84 2.83 12.53 -15.85
N VAL A 85 2.38 11.86 -14.82
CA VAL A 85 2.35 12.39 -13.45
C VAL A 85 3.72 12.23 -12.81
N ASN A 86 4.09 13.18 -11.93
CA ASN A 86 5.41 13.27 -11.29
C ASN A 86 6.57 13.48 -12.25
N ASP A 87 6.31 14.13 -13.38
CA ASP A 87 7.36 14.55 -14.30
C ASP A 87 8.07 15.81 -13.75
N PRO A 88 9.38 15.76 -13.48
CA PRO A 88 10.13 16.90 -12.95
C PRO A 88 10.18 18.08 -13.94
N ASP A 89 10.10 17.81 -15.22
CA ASP A 89 10.20 18.82 -16.29
C ASP A 89 8.85 19.43 -16.69
N ASN A 90 7.77 18.97 -16.08
CA ASN A 90 6.44 19.47 -16.39
C ASN A 90 6.15 20.78 -15.64
N TYR A 91 6.58 21.89 -16.27
CA TYR A 91 6.29 23.24 -15.82
C TYR A 91 5.45 24.00 -16.85
N VAL A 92 4.39 24.67 -16.37
CA VAL A 92 3.60 25.59 -17.17
C VAL A 92 3.54 26.92 -16.42
N ASP A 93 3.90 28.01 -17.07
CA ASP A 93 3.96 29.37 -16.49
C ASP A 93 4.80 29.43 -15.19
N GLY A 94 5.95 28.77 -15.18
CA GLY A 94 6.86 28.72 -14.01
C GLY A 94 6.31 27.95 -12.82
N ARG A 95 5.16 27.28 -12.95
CA ARG A 95 4.57 26.45 -11.92
C ARG A 95 4.60 24.99 -12.35
N ARG A 96 5.06 24.12 -11.45
CA ARG A 96 5.01 22.69 -11.66
C ARG A 96 3.54 22.26 -11.75
N ARG A 97 3.11 21.82 -12.91
CA ARG A 97 1.81 21.22 -13.14
C ARG A 97 1.99 19.72 -13.19
N ASN A 98 1.30 19.05 -12.32
CA ASN A 98 1.34 17.62 -12.23
C ASN A 98 -0.08 17.10 -12.00
N GLY A 99 -0.19 15.84 -11.73
CA GLY A 99 -1.45 15.19 -11.45
C GLY A 99 -1.37 14.33 -10.20
N PHE A 100 -2.46 13.68 -9.89
CA PHE A 100 -2.53 12.63 -8.91
C PHE A 100 -2.77 11.30 -9.57
N ILE A 101 -2.13 10.27 -9.04
CA ILE A 101 -2.50 8.88 -9.26
C ILE A 101 -2.90 8.25 -7.94
N ARG A 102 -3.58 7.11 -8.01
CA ARG A 102 -3.83 6.27 -6.84
C ARG A 102 -2.80 5.16 -6.78
N ARG A 103 -2.19 5.01 -5.62
CA ARG A 103 -1.36 3.86 -5.26
C ARG A 103 -2.06 2.98 -4.25
N ALA A 104 -1.71 1.72 -4.19
CA ALA A 104 -2.01 0.84 -3.07
C ALA A 104 -0.71 0.46 -2.35
N SER A 105 -0.67 0.67 -1.03
CA SER A 105 0.35 0.09 -0.16
C SER A 105 -0.15 -1.27 0.28
N VAL A 106 0.45 -2.32 -0.28
CA VAL A 106 0.06 -3.70 0.04
C VAL A 106 0.80 -4.16 1.28
N ASN A 107 0.04 -4.67 2.25
CA ASN A 107 0.53 -5.30 3.46
C ASN A 107 -0.09 -6.68 3.54
N SER A 108 0.73 -7.69 3.32
CA SER A 108 0.30 -9.08 3.37
C SER A 108 1.24 -9.87 4.25
N HIS A 109 0.74 -10.93 4.85
CA HIS A 109 1.56 -11.80 5.65
C HIS A 109 1.12 -13.27 5.58
N ASN A 110 2.09 -14.13 5.78
CA ASN A 110 1.89 -15.53 6.06
C ASN A 110 2.48 -15.79 7.45
N TRP A 111 1.73 -16.44 8.30
CA TRP A 111 2.12 -16.73 9.66
C TRP A 111 1.74 -18.16 10.00
N PHE A 112 2.71 -18.94 10.43
CA PHE A 112 2.55 -20.31 10.85
C PHE A 112 3.22 -20.48 12.23
N GLY A 113 2.63 -21.26 13.10
CA GLY A 113 3.26 -21.51 14.37
C GLY A 113 2.70 -22.71 15.10
N GLY A 114 3.42 -23.08 16.13
CA GLY A 114 3.05 -24.14 17.03
C GLY A 114 3.48 -23.83 18.45
N LEU A 115 2.58 -24.12 19.36
CA LEU A 115 2.83 -24.08 20.80
C LEU A 115 2.79 -25.52 21.32
N VAL A 116 3.77 -25.87 22.13
CA VAL A 116 3.79 -27.12 22.89
C VAL A 116 3.90 -26.77 24.35
N ASN A 117 3.09 -27.37 25.16
CA ASN A 117 3.10 -27.17 26.59
C ASN A 117 2.98 -28.51 27.32
N TYR A 118 3.94 -28.77 28.18
CA TYR A 118 3.95 -29.95 29.04
C TYR A 118 3.78 -29.54 30.52
N LYS A 119 2.81 -30.15 31.19
CA LYS A 119 2.53 -29.97 32.61
C LYS A 119 2.71 -31.26 33.32
N ASN A 120 3.37 -31.23 34.49
CA ASN A 120 3.54 -32.37 35.35
C ASN A 120 3.32 -32.01 36.84
N GLN A 121 2.41 -32.73 37.48
CA GLN A 121 2.23 -32.71 38.93
C GLN A 121 3.14 -33.77 39.54
N VAL A 122 4.27 -33.36 40.11
CA VAL A 122 5.27 -34.28 40.66
C VAL A 122 4.80 -34.91 41.95
N ASN A 123 4.16 -34.08 42.80
CA ASN A 123 3.52 -34.50 44.05
C ASN A 123 2.46 -33.46 44.48
N ASP A 124 1.84 -33.64 45.64
CA ASP A 124 0.76 -32.75 46.10
C ASP A 124 1.19 -31.27 46.24
N ASN A 125 2.48 -31.03 46.47
CA ASN A 125 3.01 -29.70 46.74
C ASN A 125 3.84 -29.13 45.58
N LEU A 126 4.13 -29.89 44.53
CA LEU A 126 5.02 -29.50 43.46
C LEU A 126 4.44 -29.85 42.09
N ALA A 127 4.25 -28.81 41.27
CA ALA A 127 3.95 -28.95 39.87
C ALA A 127 4.91 -28.09 39.06
N PHE A 128 5.25 -28.49 37.84
CA PHE A 128 5.95 -27.65 36.89
C PHE A 128 5.28 -27.70 35.53
N GLN A 129 5.54 -26.66 34.76
CA GLN A 129 5.07 -26.51 33.41
C GLN A 129 6.21 -25.96 32.56
N ILE A 130 6.41 -26.55 31.38
CA ILE A 130 7.38 -26.08 30.40
C ILE A 130 6.70 -26.02 29.02
N GLY A 131 6.98 -24.99 28.29
CA GLY A 131 6.42 -24.81 26.95
C GLY A 131 7.42 -24.20 25.97
N ALA A 132 7.14 -24.40 24.68
CA ALA A 132 7.84 -23.80 23.58
C ALA A 132 6.84 -23.21 22.57
N ASP A 133 7.17 -22.05 22.02
CA ASP A 133 6.44 -21.39 20.94
C ASP A 133 7.39 -21.19 19.76
N VAL A 134 7.05 -21.78 18.62
CA VAL A 134 7.82 -21.65 17.39
C VAL A 134 6.94 -20.97 16.35
N ARG A 135 7.46 -19.91 15.73
CA ARG A 135 6.75 -19.11 14.72
C ARG A 135 7.59 -18.90 13.48
N TYR A 136 6.92 -19.02 12.35
CA TYR A 136 7.45 -18.59 11.07
C TYR A 136 6.57 -17.48 10.52
N TYR A 137 7.17 -16.36 10.16
CA TYR A 137 6.48 -15.18 9.64
C TYR A 137 7.15 -14.70 8.35
N THR A 138 6.32 -14.41 7.35
CA THR A 138 6.74 -13.72 6.14
C THR A 138 5.84 -12.51 5.93
N GLY A 139 6.43 -11.31 5.98
CA GLY A 139 5.78 -10.06 5.59
C GLY A 139 6.03 -9.78 4.11
N ILE A 140 5.00 -9.33 3.43
CA ILE A 140 5.05 -8.90 2.02
C ILE A 140 4.53 -7.48 1.96
N HIS A 141 5.43 -6.52 1.77
CA HIS A 141 5.14 -5.09 1.76
C HIS A 141 5.64 -4.48 0.47
N TYR A 142 4.74 -3.86 -0.29
CA TYR A 142 5.10 -3.14 -1.50
C TYR A 142 4.05 -2.10 -1.85
N ARG A 143 4.41 -1.18 -2.74
CA ARG A 143 3.47 -0.24 -3.36
C ARG A 143 3.25 -0.63 -4.81
N ARG A 144 2.02 -0.50 -5.26
CA ARG A 144 1.66 -0.69 -6.66
C ARG A 144 0.82 0.50 -7.15
N LEU A 145 0.78 0.68 -8.47
CA LEU A 145 -0.22 1.52 -9.09
C LEU A 145 -1.59 0.89 -8.89
N ASP A 146 -2.54 1.71 -8.46
CA ASP A 146 -3.95 1.34 -8.32
C ASP A 146 -4.77 1.92 -9.47
N ASN A 147 -4.64 3.23 -9.70
CA ASN A 147 -5.32 3.91 -10.78
C ASN A 147 -4.53 5.15 -11.22
N LEU A 148 -4.36 5.31 -12.53
CA LEU A 148 -3.68 6.48 -13.11
C LEU A 148 -4.58 7.71 -13.22
N LEU A 149 -5.88 7.57 -12.97
CA LEU A 149 -6.84 8.68 -13.04
C LEU A 149 -6.70 9.50 -14.33
N GLY A 150 -6.72 8.85 -15.48
CA GLY A 150 -6.65 9.51 -16.79
C GLY A 150 -5.27 9.92 -17.25
N ALA A 151 -4.21 9.75 -16.46
CA ALA A 151 -2.84 9.92 -16.92
C ALA A 151 -2.35 8.71 -17.72
N ASP A 152 -1.34 8.92 -18.56
CA ASP A 152 -0.69 7.86 -19.34
C ASP A 152 0.37 7.10 -18.53
N GLY A 153 0.85 7.70 -17.45
CA GLY A 153 1.84 7.06 -16.59
C GLY A 153 2.21 7.90 -15.37
N TYR A 154 3.00 7.29 -14.52
CA TYR A 154 3.62 7.90 -13.35
C TYR A 154 5.13 7.70 -13.42
N ARG A 155 5.90 8.78 -13.31
CA ARG A 155 7.37 8.71 -13.29
C ARG A 155 7.82 8.39 -11.88
N ASP A 156 8.36 7.20 -11.70
CA ASP A 156 8.86 6.69 -10.41
C ASP A 156 10.39 6.86 -10.34
N PHE A 157 10.86 7.50 -9.29
CA PHE A 157 12.28 7.69 -8.99
C PHE A 157 12.71 6.93 -7.73
N ASP A 158 11.76 6.31 -7.04
CA ASP A 158 12.02 5.64 -5.75
C ASP A 158 12.54 4.20 -5.94
N ASN A 159 12.43 3.65 -7.15
CA ASN A 159 12.87 2.31 -7.42
C ASN A 159 14.39 2.26 -7.62
N VAL A 160 15.09 1.60 -6.69
CA VAL A 160 16.55 1.48 -6.68
C VAL A 160 17.13 0.78 -7.91
N ASN A 161 16.33 -0.05 -8.59
CA ASN A 161 16.75 -0.72 -9.82
C ASN A 161 16.74 0.20 -11.05
N TYR A 162 16.12 1.38 -10.92
CA TYR A 162 15.99 2.36 -11.98
C TYR A 162 16.34 3.77 -11.47
N PRO A 163 17.61 4.05 -11.14
CA PRO A 163 18.03 5.30 -10.50
C PRO A 163 17.77 6.54 -11.37
N GLY A 164 17.61 6.38 -12.69
CA GLY A 164 17.17 7.44 -13.62
C GLY A 164 15.66 7.62 -13.68
N GLY A 165 14.91 6.87 -12.91
CA GLY A 165 13.46 6.83 -12.96
C GLY A 165 12.94 6.00 -14.14
N PHE A 166 11.72 5.53 -14.02
CA PHE A 166 10.99 4.87 -15.09
C PHE A 166 9.53 5.31 -15.10
N ILE A 167 8.84 5.13 -16.23
CA ILE A 167 7.42 5.44 -16.34
C ILE A 167 6.62 4.19 -16.04
N ALA A 168 5.99 4.17 -14.87
CA ALA A 168 5.08 3.12 -14.46
C ALA A 168 3.71 3.33 -15.11
N LYS A 169 3.17 2.28 -15.74
CA LYS A 169 1.86 2.26 -16.39
C LYS A 169 0.93 1.30 -15.66
N LYS A 170 -0.38 1.51 -15.78
CA LYS A 170 -1.41 0.69 -15.13
C LYS A 170 -1.28 -0.82 -15.42
N GLU A 171 -0.77 -1.16 -16.58
CA GLU A 171 -0.59 -2.54 -17.05
C GLU A 171 0.51 -3.30 -16.30
N TYR A 172 1.39 -2.58 -15.63
CA TYR A 172 2.47 -3.16 -14.84
C TYR A 172 2.14 -3.01 -13.37
N SER A 173 2.02 -4.13 -12.68
CA SER A 173 2.13 -4.15 -11.22
C SER A 173 3.60 -3.84 -10.89
N SER A 174 3.98 -2.58 -10.96
CA SER A 174 5.32 -2.17 -10.56
C SER A 174 5.34 -2.03 -9.05
N ASP A 175 6.29 -2.67 -8.43
CA ASP A 175 6.66 -2.36 -7.07
C ASP A 175 7.22 -0.93 -7.07
N LEU A 176 6.44 0.01 -6.58
CA LEU A 176 6.84 1.42 -6.50
C LEU A 176 7.81 1.71 -5.35
N SER A 177 8.17 0.72 -4.58
CA SER A 177 9.24 0.80 -3.60
C SER A 177 9.67 -0.60 -3.17
N ASN A 178 10.94 -0.87 -3.23
CA ASN A 178 11.56 -1.94 -2.45
C ASN A 178 11.76 -1.39 -1.04
N LEU A 179 10.98 -1.86 -0.10
CA LEU A 179 11.24 -1.70 1.32
C LEU A 179 12.12 -2.84 1.79
#